data_e722d78e89363b57149d3f7daba28df8
#
_entry.id   e722d78e89363b57149d3f7daba28df8
#
_cell.length_a   1.000
_cell.length_b   1.000
_cell.length_c   1.000
_cell.angle_alpha   90.00
_cell.angle_beta   90.00
_cell.angle_gamma   90.00
#
_symmetry.space_group_name_H-M   'P 1'
#
loop_
_entity.id
_entity.type
_entity.pdbx_description
1 polymer ?
#
loop_
_entity_poly.entity_id
_entity_poly.type
_entity_poly.pdbx_seq_one_letter_code
_entity_poly.pdbx_strand_id
1 'polypeptide(L)'
;MFQPHTWDFNYGEAFDEKIQQEVLDSLKPAYVQGITLLGGEPFEPENQIELVKFMRRVKELYPNKDVWSFTGYVYDKDLVAGGRKYCEATDELLSMIDVLVDGPFVAEEKDLMLKFRGSRNQRVLDMKETLRMGEIVLAME
;
A
#
# COMPACT_ATOMS: atom_id res chain seq x y z
N MET A 1 12.92 -3.66 -2.81
CA MET A 1 12.18 -3.63 -4.10
C MET A 1 11.35 -2.37 -4.20
N PHE A 2 11.39 -1.71 -5.33
CA PHE A 2 10.66 -0.47 -5.54
C PHE A 2 10.46 -0.25 -7.04
N GLN A 3 9.54 0.65 -7.37
CA GLN A 3 9.32 1.03 -8.77
C GLN A 3 10.14 2.26 -9.12
N PRO A 4 10.70 2.33 -10.32
CA PRO A 4 11.34 3.55 -10.80
C PRO A 4 10.36 4.72 -10.77
N HIS A 5 10.84 5.89 -10.40
CA HIS A 5 10.04 7.12 -10.36
C HIS A 5 8.89 7.10 -9.38
N THR A 6 8.94 6.19 -8.38
CA THR A 6 7.98 6.14 -7.30
C THR A 6 8.67 6.53 -6.00
N TRP A 7 8.02 7.37 -5.21
CA TRP A 7 8.55 7.74 -3.91
C TRP A 7 8.21 6.66 -2.89
N ASP A 8 9.21 6.13 -2.18
CA ASP A 8 9.01 5.09 -1.17
C ASP A 8 8.86 5.74 0.19
N PHE A 9 7.77 5.41 0.88
CA PHE A 9 7.49 5.93 2.21
C PHE A 9 7.66 4.83 3.25
N ASN A 10 8.59 5.04 4.18
CA ASN A 10 8.82 4.13 5.30
C ASN A 10 8.09 4.67 6.52
N TYR A 11 7.06 3.96 6.95
CA TYR A 11 6.17 4.37 8.02
C TYR A 11 6.77 4.17 9.41
N GLY A 12 8.01 3.70 9.53
CA GLY A 12 8.66 3.41 10.81
C GLY A 12 9.09 4.63 11.61
N GLU A 13 8.95 5.84 11.05
CA GLU A 13 9.35 7.07 11.73
C GLU A 13 8.14 7.90 12.15
N ALA A 14 8.36 8.93 12.98
CA ALA A 14 7.28 9.82 13.41
C ALA A 14 6.58 10.43 12.19
N PHE A 15 5.26 10.32 12.15
CA PHE A 15 4.47 10.75 11.01
C PHE A 15 3.72 12.03 11.34
N ASP A 16 4.48 13.11 11.59
CA ASP A 16 3.91 14.39 11.95
C ASP A 16 3.62 15.26 10.71
N GLU A 17 3.05 16.44 10.93
CA GLU A 17 2.70 17.38 9.86
C GLU A 17 3.90 17.74 9.00
N LYS A 18 5.06 17.89 9.58
CA LYS A 18 6.27 18.26 8.84
C LYS A 18 6.67 17.15 7.88
N ILE A 19 6.67 15.91 8.37
CA ILE A 19 7.01 14.75 7.53
C ILE A 19 5.96 14.58 6.43
N GLN A 20 4.69 14.74 6.76
CA GLN A 20 3.62 14.64 5.76
C GLN A 20 3.82 15.68 4.65
N GLN A 21 4.17 16.91 5.00
CA GLN A 21 4.38 17.96 4.01
C GLN A 21 5.59 17.66 3.14
N GLU A 22 6.66 17.11 3.72
CA GLU A 22 7.84 16.70 2.96
C GLU A 22 7.50 15.63 1.92
N VAL A 23 6.66 14.65 2.31
CA VAL A 23 6.21 13.61 1.38
C VAL A 23 5.38 14.21 0.26
N LEU A 24 4.44 15.09 0.59
CA LEU A 24 3.60 15.74 -0.41
C LEU A 24 4.44 16.56 -1.41
N ASP A 25 5.42 17.27 -0.92
CA ASP A 25 6.32 18.05 -1.78
C ASP A 25 7.14 17.14 -2.69
N SER A 26 7.53 15.97 -2.18
CA SER A 26 8.31 14.99 -2.95
C SER A 26 7.51 14.39 -4.10
N LEU A 27 6.19 14.39 -4.02
CA LEU A 27 5.33 13.86 -5.08
C LEU A 27 5.03 14.87 -6.19
N LYS A 28 5.38 16.13 -5.98
CA LYS A 28 5.04 17.20 -6.91
C LYS A 28 5.67 17.07 -8.30
N PRO A 29 6.95 16.67 -8.45
CA PRO A 29 7.56 16.59 -9.78
C PRO A 29 6.82 15.62 -10.70
N ALA A 30 6.68 15.99 -11.96
CA ALA A 30 5.94 15.18 -12.93
C ALA A 30 6.57 13.80 -13.17
N TYR A 31 7.87 13.67 -12.97
CA TYR A 31 8.55 12.38 -13.16
C TYR A 31 8.27 11.39 -12.02
N VAL A 32 7.72 11.83 -10.90
CA VAL A 32 7.33 10.94 -9.81
C VAL A 32 5.95 10.38 -10.13
N GLN A 33 5.86 9.09 -10.43
CA GLN A 33 4.61 8.46 -10.85
C GLN A 33 3.65 8.17 -9.69
N GLY A 34 4.18 8.00 -8.49
CA GLY A 34 3.33 7.69 -7.36
C GLY A 34 4.10 7.47 -6.08
N ILE A 35 3.44 6.86 -5.12
CA ILE A 35 3.99 6.58 -3.80
C ILE A 35 3.84 5.09 -3.48
N THR A 36 4.87 4.51 -2.84
CA THR A 36 4.83 3.14 -2.32
C THR A 36 4.89 3.20 -0.81
N LEU A 37 3.89 2.61 -0.15
CA LEU A 37 3.82 2.55 1.30
C LEU A 37 4.56 1.31 1.79
N LEU A 38 5.65 1.54 2.51
CA LEU A 38 6.54 0.49 2.99
C LEU A 38 6.66 0.58 4.51
N GLY A 39 7.44 -0.34 5.07
CA GLY A 39 8.03 -0.28 6.40
C GLY A 39 7.09 0.09 7.54
N GLY A 40 7.30 -0.37 8.77
CA GLY A 40 6.27 -0.36 9.76
C GLY A 40 5.01 -0.95 9.11
N GLU A 41 4.17 -1.70 9.68
CA GLU A 41 3.05 -2.32 8.96
C GLU A 41 1.96 -1.27 8.66
N PRO A 42 1.70 -0.86 7.37
CA PRO A 42 0.68 0.15 7.06
C PRO A 42 -0.73 -0.24 7.51
N PHE A 43 -1.01 -1.53 7.60
CA PHE A 43 -2.34 -2.02 7.94
C PHE A 43 -2.52 -2.43 9.39
N GLU A 44 -1.59 -2.05 10.29
CA GLU A 44 -1.93 -2.06 11.71
C GLU A 44 -3.06 -1.04 11.92
N PRO A 45 -4.12 -1.37 12.67
CA PRO A 45 -5.27 -0.45 12.80
C PRO A 45 -4.93 0.96 13.21
N GLU A 46 -4.02 1.14 14.17
CA GLU A 46 -3.60 2.47 14.59
C GLU A 46 -2.90 3.24 13.48
N ASN A 47 -2.17 2.54 12.60
CA ASN A 47 -1.52 3.16 11.46
C ASN A 47 -2.51 3.49 10.36
N GLN A 48 -3.50 2.64 10.16
CA GLN A 48 -4.52 2.87 9.13
C GLN A 48 -5.27 4.18 9.35
N ILE A 49 -5.62 4.48 10.59
CA ILE A 49 -6.38 5.68 10.92
C ILE A 49 -5.61 6.93 10.54
N GLU A 50 -4.32 6.98 10.86
CA GLU A 50 -3.48 8.12 10.50
C GLU A 50 -3.20 8.15 8.99
N LEU A 51 -2.94 6.99 8.42
CA LEU A 51 -2.58 6.89 7.01
C LEU A 51 -3.73 7.28 6.09
N VAL A 52 -4.98 6.94 6.45
CA VAL A 52 -6.13 7.30 5.62
C VAL A 52 -6.29 8.82 5.54
N LYS A 53 -6.02 9.53 6.62
CA LYS A 53 -6.06 10.99 6.62
C LYS A 53 -5.04 11.57 5.67
N PHE A 54 -3.82 11.04 5.72
CA PHE A 54 -2.75 11.48 4.83
C PHE A 54 -3.07 11.15 3.36
N MET A 55 -3.57 9.96 3.10
CA MET A 55 -3.87 9.54 1.73
C MET A 55 -5.00 10.36 1.11
N ARG A 56 -5.94 10.84 1.92
CA ARG A 56 -6.94 11.79 1.42
C ARG A 56 -6.28 13.04 0.85
N ARG A 57 -5.27 13.55 1.54
CA ARG A 57 -4.50 14.72 1.06
C ARG A 57 -3.76 14.40 -0.23
N VAL A 58 -3.14 13.22 -0.30
CA VAL A 58 -2.42 12.79 -1.50
C VAL A 58 -3.37 12.72 -2.70
N LYS A 59 -4.54 12.11 -2.54
CA LYS A 59 -5.50 11.97 -3.64
C LYS A 59 -6.13 13.31 -4.03
N GLU A 60 -6.28 14.22 -3.09
CA GLU A 60 -6.78 15.55 -3.38
C GLU A 60 -5.80 16.36 -4.21
N LEU A 61 -4.51 16.29 -3.86
CA LEU A 61 -3.47 17.06 -4.55
C LEU A 61 -2.97 16.37 -5.82
N TYR A 62 -2.93 15.04 -5.82
CA TYR A 62 -2.33 14.25 -6.90
C TYR A 62 -3.21 13.07 -7.27
N PRO A 63 -4.42 13.32 -7.79
CA PRO A 63 -5.37 12.23 -8.05
C PRO A 63 -4.91 11.21 -9.11
N ASN A 64 -3.94 11.59 -9.94
CA ASN A 64 -3.45 10.73 -11.01
C ASN A 64 -2.17 9.98 -10.65
N LYS A 65 -1.64 10.16 -9.44
CA LYS A 65 -0.45 9.44 -9.00
C LYS A 65 -0.85 8.06 -8.49
N ASP A 66 -0.05 7.04 -8.83
CA ASP A 66 -0.31 5.67 -8.41
C ASP A 66 0.02 5.47 -6.93
N VAL A 67 -0.72 4.59 -6.28
CA VAL A 67 -0.46 4.24 -4.89
C VAL A 67 -0.27 2.73 -4.81
N TRP A 68 0.92 2.33 -4.37
CA TRP A 68 1.28 0.95 -4.10
C TRP A 68 1.46 0.80 -2.60
N SER A 69 1.07 -0.33 -2.05
CA SER A 69 1.27 -0.61 -0.64
C SER A 69 1.71 -2.05 -0.45
N PHE A 70 2.63 -2.25 0.49
CA PHE A 70 3.02 -3.58 0.94
C PHE A 70 2.37 -3.83 2.29
N THR A 71 1.97 -5.05 2.55
CA THR A 71 1.48 -5.46 3.86
C THR A 71 1.93 -6.90 4.14
N GLY A 72 2.23 -7.19 5.40
CA GLY A 72 2.51 -8.55 5.83
C GLY A 72 1.26 -9.37 6.08
N TYR A 73 0.08 -8.75 6.01
CA TYR A 73 -1.20 -9.43 6.22
C TYR A 73 -1.75 -9.95 4.90
N VAL A 74 -2.76 -10.80 4.99
CA VAL A 74 -3.41 -11.37 3.81
C VAL A 74 -4.75 -10.65 3.61
N TYR A 75 -4.92 -10.03 2.45
CA TYR A 75 -6.07 -9.16 2.19
C TYR A 75 -7.41 -9.81 2.50
N ASP A 76 -7.66 -10.99 1.92
CA ASP A 76 -8.97 -11.64 2.02
C ASP A 76 -9.18 -12.42 3.33
N LYS A 77 -8.24 -12.30 4.27
CA LYS A 77 -8.35 -12.89 5.60
C LYS A 77 -8.30 -11.85 6.69
N ASP A 78 -7.35 -10.94 6.60
CA ASP A 78 -7.04 -9.98 7.69
C ASP A 78 -7.66 -8.61 7.47
N LEU A 79 -7.88 -8.22 6.22
CA LEU A 79 -8.24 -6.85 5.85
C LEU A 79 -9.67 -6.71 5.33
N VAL A 80 -10.45 -7.78 5.37
CA VAL A 80 -11.86 -7.75 5.01
C VAL A 80 -12.72 -7.71 6.27
N ALA A 81 -13.99 -7.41 6.12
CA ALA A 81 -14.90 -7.37 7.26
C ALA A 81 -14.83 -8.69 8.04
N GLY A 82 -14.63 -8.59 9.35
CA GLY A 82 -14.41 -9.76 10.20
C GLY A 82 -12.96 -10.18 10.32
N GLY A 83 -12.06 -9.62 9.52
CA GLY A 83 -10.62 -9.91 9.61
C GLY A 83 -9.99 -9.26 10.84
N ARG A 84 -8.86 -9.82 11.30
CA ARG A 84 -8.23 -9.40 12.55
C ARG A 84 -7.64 -7.99 12.50
N LYS A 85 -7.38 -7.46 11.32
CA LYS A 85 -6.81 -6.11 11.15
C LYS A 85 -7.78 -5.14 10.49
N TYR A 86 -9.01 -5.55 10.30
CA TYR A 86 -10.04 -4.70 9.73
C TYR A 86 -10.49 -3.66 10.76
N CYS A 87 -10.57 -2.40 10.34
CA CYS A 87 -11.09 -1.33 11.19
C CYS A 87 -11.90 -0.37 10.32
N GLU A 88 -12.42 0.69 10.93
CA GLU A 88 -13.25 1.67 10.22
C GLU A 88 -12.55 2.36 9.06
N ALA A 89 -11.21 2.43 9.10
CA ALA A 89 -10.44 3.09 8.05
C ALA A 89 -10.06 2.17 6.88
N THR A 90 -10.21 0.85 7.05
CA THR A 90 -9.66 -0.12 6.10
C THR A 90 -10.27 0.02 4.71
N ASP A 91 -11.58 0.08 4.61
CA ASP A 91 -12.23 0.16 3.29
C ASP A 91 -11.84 1.41 2.54
N GLU A 92 -11.79 2.55 3.22
CA GLU A 92 -11.40 3.80 2.58
C GLU A 92 -9.93 3.76 2.16
N LEU A 93 -9.06 3.26 3.03
CA LEU A 93 -7.64 3.18 2.71
C LEU A 93 -7.40 2.29 1.49
N LEU A 94 -8.03 1.12 1.45
CA LEU A 94 -7.91 0.21 0.31
C LEU A 94 -8.44 0.84 -0.98
N SER A 95 -9.48 1.65 -0.90
CA SER A 95 -10.04 2.30 -2.08
C SER A 95 -9.07 3.30 -2.72
N MET A 96 -8.08 3.76 -1.95
CA MET A 96 -7.08 4.72 -2.44
C MET A 96 -5.79 4.04 -2.91
N ILE A 97 -5.70 2.72 -2.81
CA ILE A 97 -4.53 1.96 -3.23
C ILE A 97 -4.80 1.32 -4.59
N ASP A 98 -3.86 1.47 -5.51
CA ASP A 98 -3.98 0.87 -6.84
C ASP A 98 -3.47 -0.56 -6.86
N VAL A 99 -2.33 -0.81 -6.19
CA VAL A 99 -1.73 -2.14 -6.14
C VAL A 99 -1.33 -2.46 -4.71
N LEU A 100 -1.78 -3.61 -4.22
CA LEU A 100 -1.44 -4.10 -2.89
C LEU A 100 -0.62 -5.39 -3.03
N VAL A 101 0.59 -5.38 -2.48
CA VAL A 101 1.40 -6.61 -2.38
C VAL A 101 1.15 -7.16 -0.98
N ASP A 102 0.42 -8.27 -0.89
CA ASP A 102 0.00 -8.82 0.39
C ASP A 102 0.71 -10.13 0.74
N GLY A 103 0.65 -10.48 2.01
CA GLY A 103 1.22 -11.71 2.54
C GLY A 103 2.57 -11.50 3.22
N PRO A 104 2.87 -12.28 4.26
CA PRO A 104 4.15 -12.16 4.96
C PRO A 104 5.29 -12.66 4.07
N PHE A 105 6.48 -12.09 4.27
CA PHE A 105 7.67 -12.62 3.60
C PHE A 105 8.00 -13.98 4.21
N VAL A 106 8.09 -15.00 3.37
CA VAL A 106 8.44 -16.36 3.79
C VAL A 106 9.81 -16.71 3.19
N ALA A 107 10.81 -16.85 4.03
CA ALA A 107 12.19 -17.06 3.58
C ALA A 107 12.35 -18.32 2.72
N GLU A 108 11.62 -19.39 3.03
CA GLU A 108 11.66 -20.64 2.28
C GLU A 108 11.11 -20.49 0.86
N GLU A 109 10.33 -19.44 0.62
CA GLU A 109 9.75 -19.16 -0.70
C GLU A 109 10.40 -17.96 -1.38
N LYS A 110 11.51 -17.47 -0.81
CA LYS A 110 12.25 -16.35 -1.39
C LYS A 110 12.70 -16.68 -2.80
N ASP A 111 12.49 -15.72 -3.71
CA ASP A 111 12.89 -15.88 -5.10
C ASP A 111 13.31 -14.52 -5.63
N LEU A 112 14.61 -14.38 -5.92
CA LEU A 112 15.16 -13.11 -6.40
C LEU A 112 14.70 -12.74 -7.81
N MET A 113 14.09 -13.69 -8.52
CA MET A 113 13.56 -13.43 -9.87
C MET A 113 12.17 -12.83 -9.86
N LEU A 114 11.50 -12.77 -8.70
CA LEU A 114 10.16 -12.21 -8.59
C LEU A 114 10.20 -10.69 -8.73
N LYS A 115 9.17 -10.15 -9.41
CA LYS A 115 8.99 -8.70 -9.53
C LYS A 115 8.06 -8.21 -8.44
N PHE A 116 8.45 -7.15 -7.73
CA PHE A 116 7.63 -6.41 -6.77
C PHE A 116 7.18 -7.21 -5.54
N ARG A 117 7.73 -8.40 -5.33
CA ARG A 117 7.46 -9.18 -4.13
C ARG A 117 8.71 -9.98 -3.76
N GLY A 118 8.86 -10.29 -2.47
CA GLY A 118 10.07 -10.95 -1.97
C GLY A 118 9.98 -12.46 -1.90
N SER A 119 8.77 -13.03 -1.83
CA SER A 119 8.59 -14.47 -1.75
C SER A 119 7.37 -14.87 -2.58
N ARG A 120 7.34 -16.16 -2.98
CA ARG A 120 6.29 -16.63 -3.91
C ARG A 120 4.89 -16.63 -3.33
N ASN A 121 4.75 -16.72 -2.02
CA ASN A 121 3.44 -16.66 -1.37
C ASN A 121 2.81 -15.27 -1.42
N GLN A 122 3.60 -14.24 -1.65
CA GLN A 122 3.08 -12.87 -1.71
C GLN A 122 2.39 -12.66 -3.06
N ARG A 123 1.28 -11.92 -3.02
CA ARG A 123 0.47 -11.66 -4.20
C ARG A 123 0.54 -10.18 -4.56
N VAL A 124 0.49 -9.88 -5.84
CA VAL A 124 0.43 -8.49 -6.33
C VAL A 124 -1.00 -8.28 -6.83
N LEU A 125 -1.80 -7.59 -6.04
CA LEU A 125 -3.24 -7.43 -6.27
C LEU A 125 -3.54 -6.11 -6.98
N ASP A 126 -4.39 -6.18 -8.01
CA ASP A 126 -4.99 -4.99 -8.60
C ASP A 126 -6.16 -4.59 -7.71
N MET A 127 -5.96 -3.61 -6.83
CA MET A 127 -6.98 -3.27 -5.84
C MET A 127 -8.21 -2.62 -6.47
N LYS A 128 -8.03 -1.82 -7.52
CA LYS A 128 -9.18 -1.20 -8.18
C LYS A 128 -10.12 -2.27 -8.73
N GLU A 129 -9.56 -3.26 -9.43
CA GLU A 129 -10.36 -4.34 -9.99
C GLU A 129 -10.86 -5.31 -8.91
N THR A 130 -10.04 -5.58 -7.89
CA THR A 130 -10.44 -6.45 -6.79
C THR A 130 -11.67 -5.89 -6.07
N LEU A 131 -11.68 -4.58 -5.79
CA LEU A 131 -12.82 -3.95 -5.13
C LEU A 131 -14.04 -3.87 -6.06
N ARG A 132 -13.80 -3.61 -7.34
CA ARG A 132 -14.89 -3.51 -8.32
C ARG A 132 -15.57 -4.85 -8.54
N MET A 133 -14.78 -5.93 -8.64
CA MET A 133 -15.29 -7.27 -8.94
C MET A 133 -15.80 -8.01 -7.71
N GLY A 134 -15.38 -7.60 -6.51
CA GLY A 134 -15.70 -8.31 -5.29
C GLY A 134 -14.95 -9.62 -5.12
N GLU A 135 -13.86 -9.82 -5.87
CA GLU A 135 -13.01 -10.99 -5.78
C GLU A 135 -11.56 -10.63 -6.11
N ILE A 136 -10.64 -11.50 -5.74
CA ILE A 136 -9.21 -11.26 -5.96
C ILE A 136 -8.91 -11.16 -7.46
N VAL A 137 -8.28 -10.05 -7.85
CA VAL A 137 -7.77 -9.85 -9.21
C VAL A 137 -6.28 -9.54 -9.10
N LEU A 138 -5.45 -10.36 -9.71
CA LEU A 138 -4.00 -10.18 -9.66
C LEU A 138 -3.56 -9.14 -10.70
N ALA A 139 -2.66 -8.25 -10.28
CA ALA A 139 -2.04 -7.30 -11.21
C ALA A 139 -0.95 -7.98 -12.03
N MET A 140 -0.32 -9.01 -11.45
CA MET A 140 0.67 -9.85 -12.14
C MET A 140 0.77 -11.18 -11.41
N GLU A 141 1.23 -12.20 -12.10
CA GLU A 141 1.38 -13.55 -11.55
C GLU A 141 2.73 -13.77 -10.91
#